data_4ce4140f359008479a6a790bd402f89e
#
_entry.id   4ce4140f359008479a6a790bd402f89e
#
_cell.length_a   1.000
_cell.length_b   1.000
_cell.length_c   1.000
_cell.angle_alpha   90.00
_cell.angle_beta   90.00
_cell.angle_gamma   90.00
#
_symmetry.space_group_name_H-M   'P 1'
#
loop_
_entity.id
_entity.type
_entity.pdbx_description
1 polymer ?
#
loop_
_entity_poly.entity_id
_entity_poly.type
_entity_poly.pdbx_seq_one_letter_code
_entity_poly.pdbx_strand_id
1 'polypeptide(L)'
;MANLANKYRPSDWSDVTEQKLVVDMLKAMCDDPNFNTRNFLLIGPAGCGKTTLARIMGNYVNNGIGEPIEIDAASNNGIDAVRNIIDQARSFPVGQNWKVFILDEVHAFSNQAWQALLKTLESGAGKTLFFMATTNPEKIPATILSRVQTFQLSKISLKGIHDRLCYVLDKEKSEGQSITYTDDAVNFIAKMANGGMRDSLTLLDKCLAFSNDVTIENVTQALNLPEYDDFFELLSAYAKKDNAKITKIVDQIYNSGVNFVKWFENFHSFVINIVKYIYLQDINKTMIPSTYQDKISKYGTAHLVICLKLANKLMAMNHELKSTQYLQEVALTNLCFIPSQKKG
;
A
#
# COMPACT_ATOMS: atom_id res chain seq x y z
N MET A 1 14.13 -8.73 15.53
CA MET A 1 12.75 -8.47 16.03
C MET A 1 11.77 -9.23 15.14
N ALA A 2 10.70 -9.80 15.69
CA ALA A 2 9.67 -10.42 14.87
C ALA A 2 8.98 -9.32 14.07
N ASN A 3 8.80 -9.53 12.76
CA ASN A 3 8.11 -8.61 11.87
C ASN A 3 6.68 -8.37 12.38
N LEU A 4 6.33 -7.13 12.77
CA LEU A 4 5.02 -6.78 13.34
C LEU A 4 3.86 -7.21 12.43
N ALA A 5 4.04 -7.13 11.11
CA ALA A 5 3.03 -7.56 10.15
C ALA A 5 2.70 -9.06 10.26
N ASN A 6 3.63 -9.88 10.72
CA ASN A 6 3.40 -11.30 10.98
C ASN A 6 2.92 -11.54 12.42
N LYS A 7 3.54 -10.88 13.42
CA LYS A 7 3.17 -11.01 14.83
C LYS A 7 1.72 -10.61 15.10
N TYR A 8 1.25 -9.52 14.45
CA TYR A 8 -0.08 -8.95 14.62
C TYR A 8 -1.05 -9.28 13.48
N ARG A 9 -0.72 -10.32 12.69
CA ARG A 9 -1.67 -10.81 11.68
C ARG A 9 -2.90 -11.39 12.39
N PRO A 10 -4.11 -10.93 12.06
CA PRO A 10 -5.34 -11.47 12.61
C PRO A 10 -5.41 -13.00 12.46
N SER A 11 -5.78 -13.68 13.55
CA SER A 11 -6.02 -15.13 13.60
C SER A 11 -7.48 -15.50 13.80
N ASP A 12 -8.29 -14.55 14.21
CA ASP A 12 -9.73 -14.69 14.41
C ASP A 12 -10.51 -13.59 13.68
N TRP A 13 -11.80 -13.84 13.45
CA TRP A 13 -12.72 -12.89 12.78
C TRP A 13 -12.81 -11.54 13.51
N SER A 14 -12.76 -11.55 14.85
CA SER A 14 -12.84 -10.35 15.69
C SER A 14 -11.62 -9.43 15.57
N ASP A 15 -10.48 -9.97 15.16
CA ASP A 15 -9.23 -9.23 15.04
C ASP A 15 -9.10 -8.47 13.70
N VAL A 16 -9.99 -8.77 12.75
CA VAL A 16 -9.96 -8.16 11.43
C VAL A 16 -10.36 -6.69 11.51
N THR A 17 -9.46 -5.83 11.08
CA THR A 17 -9.74 -4.39 11.03
C THR A 17 -10.66 -4.07 9.85
N GLU A 18 -11.84 -3.53 10.16
CA GLU A 18 -12.88 -3.21 9.17
C GLU A 18 -13.34 -4.44 8.37
N GLN A 19 -13.67 -4.32 7.08
CA GLN A 19 -14.16 -5.42 6.20
C GLN A 19 -15.39 -6.17 6.77
N LYS A 20 -16.15 -5.52 7.66
CA LYS A 20 -17.23 -6.17 8.44
C LYS A 20 -18.21 -6.96 7.57
N LEU A 21 -18.65 -6.39 6.44
CA LEU A 21 -19.61 -7.07 5.56
C LEU A 21 -19.05 -8.39 5.03
N VAL A 22 -17.79 -8.39 4.57
CA VAL A 22 -17.12 -9.58 4.03
C VAL A 22 -16.90 -10.62 5.13
N VAL A 23 -16.48 -10.17 6.32
CA VAL A 23 -16.28 -11.02 7.51
C VAL A 23 -17.61 -11.69 7.89
N ASP A 24 -18.70 -10.92 8.02
CA ASP A 24 -20.01 -11.43 8.41
C ASP A 24 -20.54 -12.45 7.37
N MET A 25 -20.35 -12.18 6.08
CA MET A 25 -20.76 -13.09 5.01
C MET A 25 -19.96 -14.40 5.02
N LEU A 26 -18.64 -14.33 5.12
CA LEU A 26 -17.77 -15.51 5.15
C LEU A 26 -18.06 -16.37 6.40
N LYS A 27 -18.25 -15.73 7.55
CA LYS A 27 -18.61 -16.42 8.79
C LYS A 27 -19.96 -17.11 8.69
N ALA A 28 -21.01 -16.41 8.20
CA ALA A 28 -22.34 -16.99 8.00
C ALA A 28 -22.32 -18.19 7.05
N MET A 29 -21.47 -18.16 6.01
CA MET A 29 -21.29 -19.30 5.12
C MET A 29 -20.64 -20.49 5.82
N CYS A 30 -19.67 -20.26 6.71
CA CYS A 30 -19.05 -21.34 7.48
C CYS A 30 -20.01 -21.97 8.49
N ASP A 31 -20.92 -21.17 9.05
CA ASP A 31 -21.90 -21.61 10.07
C ASP A 31 -23.12 -22.34 9.43
N ASP A 32 -23.26 -22.30 8.09
CA ASP A 32 -24.32 -23.03 7.38
C ASP A 32 -24.02 -24.54 7.36
N PRO A 33 -24.88 -25.40 7.93
CA PRO A 33 -24.74 -26.85 7.87
C PRO A 33 -24.68 -27.42 6.44
N ASN A 34 -25.24 -26.69 5.48
CA ASN A 34 -25.27 -27.07 4.06
C ASN A 34 -24.09 -26.44 3.29
N PHE A 35 -23.08 -25.94 3.97
CA PHE A 35 -21.93 -25.29 3.35
C PHE A 35 -21.31 -26.16 2.25
N ASN A 36 -21.43 -25.72 1.01
CA ASN A 36 -20.94 -26.44 -0.16
C ASN A 36 -20.14 -25.58 -1.14
N THR A 37 -19.97 -24.31 -0.85
CA THR A 37 -19.13 -23.41 -1.67
C THR A 37 -17.66 -23.77 -1.47
N ARG A 38 -16.95 -23.99 -2.59
CA ARG A 38 -15.56 -24.48 -2.54
C ARG A 38 -14.54 -23.52 -3.11
N ASN A 39 -14.99 -22.59 -3.94
CA ASN A 39 -14.11 -21.71 -4.67
C ASN A 39 -14.42 -20.25 -4.34
N PHE A 40 -13.45 -19.55 -3.78
CA PHE A 40 -13.55 -18.17 -3.32
C PHE A 40 -12.56 -17.30 -4.06
N LEU A 41 -12.97 -16.11 -4.45
CA LEU A 41 -12.09 -15.09 -5.03
C LEU A 41 -12.17 -13.82 -4.19
N LEU A 42 -11.06 -13.48 -3.54
CA LEU A 42 -10.91 -12.28 -2.74
C LEU A 42 -10.20 -11.21 -3.57
N ILE A 43 -10.91 -10.14 -3.88
CA ILE A 43 -10.42 -9.02 -4.69
C ILE A 43 -10.17 -7.82 -3.79
N GLY A 44 -9.08 -7.09 -4.00
CA GLY A 44 -8.83 -5.85 -3.30
C GLY A 44 -7.37 -5.41 -3.33
N PRO A 45 -7.06 -4.21 -2.87
CA PRO A 45 -5.70 -3.67 -2.89
C PRO A 45 -4.73 -4.52 -2.06
N ALA A 46 -3.43 -4.28 -2.23
CA ALA A 46 -2.41 -4.91 -1.40
C ALA A 46 -2.60 -4.55 0.08
N GLY A 47 -2.31 -5.49 0.97
CA GLY A 47 -2.35 -5.27 2.41
C GLY A 47 -3.74 -5.08 3.05
N CYS A 48 -4.85 -5.22 2.31
CA CYS A 48 -6.22 -5.04 2.85
C CYS A 48 -6.79 -6.28 3.59
N GLY A 49 -6.06 -7.41 3.64
CA GLY A 49 -6.45 -8.58 4.42
C GLY A 49 -6.93 -9.80 3.63
N LYS A 50 -6.79 -9.86 2.29
CA LYS A 50 -7.23 -10.99 1.46
C LYS A 50 -6.74 -12.35 1.97
N THR A 51 -5.44 -12.54 2.02
CA THR A 51 -4.79 -13.78 2.48
C THR A 51 -5.08 -14.07 3.96
N THR A 52 -5.24 -13.02 4.77
CA THR A 52 -5.60 -13.13 6.19
C THR A 52 -7.00 -13.71 6.37
N LEU A 53 -8.01 -13.20 5.64
CA LEU A 53 -9.37 -13.73 5.67
C LEU A 53 -9.43 -15.19 5.19
N ALA A 54 -8.68 -15.52 4.13
CA ALA A 54 -8.57 -16.90 3.65
C ALA A 54 -8.01 -17.83 4.72
N ARG A 55 -6.98 -17.41 5.47
CA ARG A 55 -6.41 -18.18 6.61
C ARG A 55 -7.41 -18.35 7.72
N ILE A 56 -8.08 -17.27 8.15
CA ILE A 56 -9.07 -17.30 9.22
C ILE A 56 -10.19 -18.28 8.85
N MET A 57 -10.74 -18.19 7.63
CA MET A 57 -11.78 -19.08 7.18
C MET A 57 -11.31 -20.54 7.11
N GLY A 58 -10.10 -20.79 6.57
CA GLY A 58 -9.49 -22.10 6.50
C GLY A 58 -9.32 -22.76 7.89
N ASN A 59 -8.84 -21.96 8.85
CA ASN A 59 -8.72 -22.43 10.24
C ASN A 59 -10.09 -22.66 10.89
N TYR A 60 -11.06 -21.80 10.63
CA TYR A 60 -12.41 -21.91 11.20
C TYR A 60 -13.11 -23.19 10.76
N VAL A 61 -13.15 -23.51 9.45
CA VAL A 61 -13.79 -24.72 8.92
C VAL A 61 -13.09 -26.02 9.38
N ASN A 62 -11.85 -25.92 9.79
CA ASN A 62 -11.03 -27.03 10.29
C ASN A 62 -10.93 -27.08 11.82
N ASN A 63 -11.66 -26.22 12.55
CA ASN A 63 -11.59 -26.12 14.01
C ASN A 63 -10.16 -25.90 14.53
N GLY A 64 -9.34 -25.14 13.78
CA GLY A 64 -7.95 -24.86 14.11
C GLY A 64 -6.98 -26.03 13.84
N ILE A 65 -7.41 -27.10 13.18
CA ILE A 65 -6.57 -28.26 12.88
C ILE A 65 -5.98 -28.14 11.47
N GLY A 66 -4.67 -28.24 11.36
CA GLY A 66 -3.93 -28.12 10.10
C GLY A 66 -3.75 -26.67 9.64
N GLU A 67 -2.84 -26.48 8.70
CA GLU A 67 -2.56 -25.17 8.12
C GLU A 67 -2.96 -25.14 6.63
N PRO A 68 -3.48 -24.00 6.14
CA PRO A 68 -3.69 -23.79 4.71
C PRO A 68 -2.38 -23.89 3.91
N ILE A 69 -2.47 -24.49 2.72
CA ILE A 69 -1.35 -24.55 1.77
C ILE A 69 -1.36 -23.25 0.96
N GLU A 70 -0.36 -22.42 1.19
CA GLU A 70 -0.24 -21.13 0.51
C GLU A 70 0.72 -21.19 -0.66
N ILE A 71 0.30 -20.66 -1.79
CA ILE A 71 1.05 -20.64 -3.04
C ILE A 71 0.94 -19.25 -3.63
N ASP A 72 2.09 -18.62 -3.84
CA ASP A 72 2.20 -17.36 -4.58
C ASP A 72 2.22 -17.66 -6.08
N ALA A 73 1.19 -17.26 -6.79
CA ALA A 73 1.06 -17.44 -8.22
C ALA A 73 2.07 -16.59 -9.02
N ALA A 74 2.61 -15.51 -8.45
CA ALA A 74 3.65 -14.73 -9.13
C ALA A 74 4.93 -15.55 -9.32
N SER A 75 5.27 -16.41 -8.34
CA SER A 75 6.42 -17.32 -8.40
C SER A 75 6.09 -18.69 -9.03
N ASN A 76 4.79 -19.06 -9.06
CA ASN A 76 4.30 -20.38 -9.49
C ASN A 76 3.20 -20.26 -10.56
N ASN A 77 3.47 -19.55 -11.65
CA ASN A 77 2.45 -19.14 -12.64
C ASN A 77 2.22 -20.14 -13.79
N GLY A 78 3.08 -21.18 -13.90
CA GLY A 78 3.06 -22.12 -15.01
C GLY A 78 2.05 -23.26 -14.85
N ILE A 79 1.76 -23.96 -15.95
CA ILE A 79 0.83 -25.08 -15.99
C ILE A 79 1.26 -26.23 -15.06
N ASP A 80 2.57 -26.49 -14.92
CA ASP A 80 3.06 -27.61 -14.11
C ASP A 80 2.90 -27.34 -12.61
N ALA A 81 3.06 -26.07 -12.18
CA ALA A 81 2.76 -25.67 -10.81
C ALA A 81 1.27 -25.89 -10.48
N VAL A 82 0.38 -25.50 -11.41
CA VAL A 82 -1.06 -25.68 -11.23
C VAL A 82 -1.45 -27.17 -11.27
N ARG A 83 -0.82 -28.00 -12.10
CA ARG A 83 -1.03 -29.46 -12.09
C ARG A 83 -0.67 -30.06 -10.73
N ASN A 84 0.45 -29.67 -10.15
CA ASN A 84 0.84 -30.11 -8.80
C ASN A 84 -0.21 -29.71 -7.74
N ILE A 85 -0.77 -28.50 -7.83
CA ILE A 85 -1.87 -28.06 -6.95
C ILE A 85 -3.10 -28.96 -7.13
N ILE A 86 -3.49 -29.25 -8.37
CA ILE A 86 -4.64 -30.11 -8.70
C ILE A 86 -4.45 -31.54 -8.18
N ASP A 87 -3.27 -32.12 -8.35
CA ASP A 87 -2.97 -33.48 -7.89
C ASP A 87 -2.99 -33.55 -6.34
N GLN A 88 -2.45 -32.56 -5.67
CA GLN A 88 -2.57 -32.46 -4.23
C GLN A 88 -4.03 -32.27 -3.76
N ALA A 89 -4.81 -31.44 -4.49
CA ALA A 89 -6.21 -31.16 -4.13
C ALA A 89 -7.12 -32.39 -4.22
N ARG A 90 -6.78 -33.37 -5.08
CA ARG A 90 -7.53 -34.62 -5.24
C ARG A 90 -7.37 -35.58 -4.08
N SER A 91 -6.28 -35.49 -3.34
CA SER A 91 -6.06 -36.36 -2.17
C SER A 91 -6.91 -35.89 -0.98
N PHE A 92 -7.42 -36.85 -0.21
CA PHE A 92 -8.21 -36.52 0.97
C PHE A 92 -7.38 -35.80 2.05
N PRO A 93 -7.97 -34.85 2.78
CA PRO A 93 -7.33 -34.23 3.93
C PRO A 93 -7.08 -35.29 5.02
N VAL A 94 -5.90 -35.26 5.64
CA VAL A 94 -5.56 -36.17 6.75
C VAL A 94 -5.66 -35.37 8.05
N GLY A 95 -6.52 -35.83 8.96
CA GLY A 95 -6.69 -35.21 10.28
C GLY A 95 -7.43 -33.86 10.32
N GLN A 96 -7.96 -33.41 9.18
CA GLN A 96 -8.71 -32.14 9.07
C GLN A 96 -9.97 -32.32 8.22
N ASN A 97 -10.96 -31.42 8.37
CA ASN A 97 -12.23 -31.51 7.63
C ASN A 97 -12.07 -31.14 6.15
N TRP A 98 -11.26 -30.13 5.89
CA TRP A 98 -11.04 -29.56 4.54
C TRP A 98 -9.55 -29.38 4.26
N LYS A 99 -9.13 -29.70 3.06
CA LYS A 99 -7.84 -29.25 2.53
C LYS A 99 -8.02 -27.84 1.98
N VAL A 100 -7.24 -26.90 2.48
CA VAL A 100 -7.37 -25.49 2.14
C VAL A 100 -6.17 -25.02 1.34
N PHE A 101 -6.40 -24.53 0.12
CA PHE A 101 -5.41 -23.86 -0.70
C PHE A 101 -5.67 -22.37 -0.72
N ILE A 102 -4.63 -21.58 -0.50
CA ILE A 102 -4.63 -20.13 -0.69
C ILE A 102 -3.69 -19.81 -1.84
N LEU A 103 -4.27 -19.38 -2.96
CA LEU A 103 -3.56 -19.01 -4.17
C LEU A 103 -3.51 -17.48 -4.21
N ASP A 104 -2.34 -16.91 -3.92
CA ASP A 104 -2.19 -15.45 -3.88
C ASP A 104 -1.72 -14.91 -5.24
N GLU A 105 -2.12 -13.69 -5.57
CA GLU A 105 -1.86 -12.98 -6.82
C GLU A 105 -2.16 -13.81 -8.07
N VAL A 106 -3.29 -14.51 -8.07
CA VAL A 106 -3.68 -15.45 -9.15
C VAL A 106 -3.76 -14.82 -10.54
N HIS A 107 -3.85 -13.49 -10.64
CA HIS A 107 -3.78 -12.78 -11.92
C HIS A 107 -2.44 -13.01 -12.68
N ALA A 108 -1.43 -13.56 -12.01
CA ALA A 108 -0.16 -13.92 -12.60
C ALA A 108 -0.19 -15.29 -13.33
N PHE A 109 -1.22 -16.11 -13.13
CA PHE A 109 -1.33 -17.39 -13.80
C PHE A 109 -1.37 -17.24 -15.32
N SER A 110 -0.67 -18.12 -16.01
CA SER A 110 -0.72 -18.22 -17.47
C SER A 110 -2.11 -18.72 -17.93
N ASN A 111 -2.46 -18.44 -19.18
CA ASN A 111 -3.72 -18.94 -19.77
C ASN A 111 -3.83 -20.48 -19.70
N GLN A 112 -2.72 -21.19 -19.87
CA GLN A 112 -2.66 -22.64 -19.79
C GLN A 112 -2.89 -23.14 -18.36
N ALA A 113 -2.35 -22.43 -17.35
CA ALA A 113 -2.56 -22.70 -15.93
C ALA A 113 -4.05 -22.54 -15.57
N TRP A 114 -4.69 -21.46 -16.02
CA TRP A 114 -6.12 -21.25 -15.83
C TRP A 114 -6.98 -22.35 -16.46
N GLN A 115 -6.66 -22.77 -17.68
CA GLN A 115 -7.38 -23.88 -18.35
C GLN A 115 -7.24 -25.20 -17.59
N ALA A 116 -6.08 -25.49 -17.04
CA ALA A 116 -5.88 -26.67 -16.21
C ALA A 116 -6.72 -26.63 -14.93
N LEU A 117 -6.82 -25.47 -14.28
CA LEU A 117 -7.56 -25.30 -13.03
C LEU A 117 -9.10 -25.37 -13.23
N LEU A 118 -9.60 -24.89 -14.39
CA LEU A 118 -11.05 -24.83 -14.70
C LEU A 118 -11.79 -26.14 -14.41
N LYS A 119 -11.28 -27.27 -14.89
CA LYS A 119 -11.92 -28.58 -14.69
C LYS A 119 -12.04 -28.94 -13.21
N THR A 120 -11.04 -28.58 -12.42
CA THR A 120 -11.04 -28.83 -10.96
C THR A 120 -12.01 -27.92 -10.23
N LEU A 121 -12.14 -26.67 -10.64
CA LEU A 121 -13.12 -25.73 -10.07
C LEU A 121 -14.56 -26.13 -10.43
N GLU A 122 -14.80 -26.74 -11.60
CA GLU A 122 -16.13 -27.22 -12.03
C GLU A 122 -16.54 -28.50 -11.31
N SER A 123 -15.69 -29.52 -11.33
CA SER A 123 -16.02 -30.84 -10.79
C SER A 123 -15.84 -30.94 -9.27
N GLY A 124 -15.16 -29.99 -8.69
CA GLY A 124 -14.67 -30.05 -7.32
C GLY A 124 -13.50 -31.06 -7.14
N ALA A 125 -12.67 -30.86 -6.16
CA ALA A 125 -11.59 -31.74 -5.80
C ALA A 125 -11.82 -32.27 -4.38
N GLY A 126 -12.68 -33.27 -4.23
CA GLY A 126 -12.96 -33.89 -2.93
C GLY A 126 -13.42 -32.87 -1.85
N LYS A 127 -12.82 -32.92 -0.67
CA LYS A 127 -13.00 -31.97 0.42
C LYS A 127 -11.92 -30.88 0.38
N THR A 128 -11.90 -30.11 -0.71
CA THR A 128 -10.91 -29.04 -0.90
C THR A 128 -11.57 -27.68 -1.08
N LEU A 129 -11.03 -26.67 -0.42
CA LEU A 129 -11.40 -25.26 -0.56
C LEU A 129 -10.27 -24.52 -1.27
N PHE A 130 -10.64 -23.72 -2.27
CA PHE A 130 -9.73 -22.83 -2.98
C PHE A 130 -10.04 -21.38 -2.64
N PHE A 131 -9.12 -20.70 -2.03
CA PHE A 131 -9.11 -19.25 -1.86
C PHE A 131 -8.14 -18.65 -2.86
N MET A 132 -8.66 -17.93 -3.83
CA MET A 132 -7.89 -17.16 -4.78
C MET A 132 -7.88 -15.70 -4.37
N ALA A 133 -6.74 -15.06 -4.38
CA ALA A 133 -6.59 -13.64 -4.06
C ALA A 133 -5.96 -12.89 -5.22
N THR A 134 -6.45 -11.67 -5.50
CA THR A 134 -5.91 -10.83 -6.58
C THR A 134 -6.05 -9.35 -6.27
N THR A 135 -5.08 -8.58 -6.75
CA THR A 135 -5.15 -7.12 -6.82
C THR A 135 -5.70 -6.63 -8.17
N ASN A 136 -5.70 -7.47 -9.21
CA ASN A 136 -6.00 -7.13 -10.59
C ASN A 136 -7.13 -8.05 -11.14
N PRO A 137 -8.41 -7.80 -10.78
CA PRO A 137 -9.52 -8.64 -11.16
C PRO A 137 -9.79 -8.66 -12.67
N GLU A 138 -9.42 -7.61 -13.39
CA GLU A 138 -9.59 -7.50 -14.84
C GLU A 138 -8.77 -8.52 -15.63
N LYS A 139 -7.73 -9.11 -15.01
CA LYS A 139 -6.90 -10.16 -15.61
C LYS A 139 -7.44 -11.57 -15.37
N ILE A 140 -8.52 -11.72 -14.59
CA ILE A 140 -9.12 -13.03 -14.31
C ILE A 140 -10.06 -13.40 -15.44
N PRO A 141 -9.94 -14.59 -16.05
CA PRO A 141 -10.82 -15.01 -17.13
C PRO A 141 -12.30 -15.07 -16.68
N ALA A 142 -13.23 -14.62 -17.52
CA ALA A 142 -14.66 -14.64 -17.23
C ALA A 142 -15.17 -16.06 -16.92
N THR A 143 -14.57 -17.07 -17.53
CA THR A 143 -14.86 -18.49 -17.27
C THR A 143 -14.54 -18.92 -15.85
N ILE A 144 -13.59 -18.30 -15.19
CA ILE A 144 -13.26 -18.52 -13.78
C ILE A 144 -14.25 -17.75 -12.89
N LEU A 145 -14.52 -16.48 -13.23
CA LEU A 145 -15.45 -15.64 -12.44
C LEU A 145 -16.85 -16.27 -12.30
N SER A 146 -17.29 -17.04 -13.28
CA SER A 146 -18.58 -17.75 -13.21
C SER A 146 -18.59 -18.98 -12.28
N ARG A 147 -17.42 -19.41 -11.77
CA ARG A 147 -17.25 -20.63 -10.95
C ARG A 147 -16.72 -20.35 -9.54
N VAL A 148 -16.57 -19.09 -9.19
CA VAL A 148 -16.05 -18.67 -7.90
C VAL A 148 -17.01 -17.71 -7.21
N GLN A 149 -17.06 -17.77 -5.89
CA GLN A 149 -17.76 -16.75 -5.11
C GLN A 149 -16.79 -15.58 -4.87
N THR A 150 -17.18 -14.40 -5.35
CA THR A 150 -16.32 -13.22 -5.32
C THR A 150 -16.64 -12.32 -4.13
N PHE A 151 -15.60 -11.88 -3.42
CA PHE A 151 -15.68 -10.93 -2.32
C PHE A 151 -14.75 -9.76 -2.57
N GLN A 152 -15.31 -8.55 -2.50
CA GLN A 152 -14.58 -7.31 -2.73
C GLN A 152 -14.14 -6.70 -1.39
N LEU A 153 -12.84 -6.60 -1.16
CA LEU A 153 -12.25 -5.89 -0.02
C LEU A 153 -11.90 -4.47 -0.43
N SER A 154 -12.13 -3.53 0.49
CA SER A 154 -11.76 -2.13 0.30
C SER A 154 -10.44 -1.79 1.00
N LYS A 155 -9.90 -0.62 0.67
CA LYS A 155 -8.83 -0.03 1.47
C LYS A 155 -9.31 0.17 2.90
N ILE A 156 -8.44 -0.10 3.86
CA ILE A 156 -8.70 0.20 5.27
C ILE A 156 -8.65 1.73 5.44
N SER A 157 -9.58 2.28 6.20
CA SER A 157 -9.63 3.72 6.46
C SER A 157 -8.40 4.21 7.22
N LEU A 158 -8.09 5.48 7.09
CA LEU A 158 -7.01 6.10 7.86
C LEU A 158 -7.18 5.86 9.36
N LYS A 159 -8.43 6.01 9.84
CA LYS A 159 -8.77 5.77 11.24
C LYS A 159 -8.55 4.31 11.64
N GLY A 160 -9.00 3.36 10.82
CA GLY A 160 -8.82 1.92 11.10
C GLY A 160 -7.35 1.53 11.20
N ILE A 161 -6.50 2.08 10.31
CA ILE A 161 -5.04 1.85 10.39
C ILE A 161 -4.46 2.51 11.64
N HIS A 162 -4.79 3.78 11.89
CA HIS A 162 -4.32 4.51 13.06
C HIS A 162 -4.64 3.76 14.36
N ASP A 163 -5.91 3.41 14.56
CA ASP A 163 -6.37 2.72 15.78
C ASP A 163 -5.64 1.36 15.94
N ARG A 164 -5.41 0.64 14.84
CA ARG A 164 -4.66 -0.63 14.88
C ARG A 164 -3.18 -0.42 15.22
N LEU A 165 -2.53 0.62 14.69
CA LEU A 165 -1.15 0.95 15.02
C LEU A 165 -1.01 1.33 16.51
N CYS A 166 -1.92 2.15 17.05
CA CYS A 166 -1.96 2.46 18.48
C CYS A 166 -2.09 1.19 19.33
N TYR A 167 -3.04 0.31 18.97
CA TYR A 167 -3.19 -0.98 19.64
C TYR A 167 -1.90 -1.79 19.66
N VAL A 168 -1.19 -1.86 18.53
CA VAL A 168 0.08 -2.59 18.44
C VAL A 168 1.15 -1.96 19.32
N LEU A 169 1.30 -0.64 19.30
CA LEU A 169 2.25 0.09 20.13
C LEU A 169 1.99 -0.11 21.64
N ASP A 170 0.72 -0.03 22.05
CA ASP A 170 0.34 -0.26 23.45
C ASP A 170 0.57 -1.70 23.87
N LYS A 171 0.36 -2.65 22.97
CA LYS A 171 0.62 -4.08 23.22
C LYS A 171 2.12 -4.33 23.40
N GLU A 172 2.97 -3.83 22.48
CA GLU A 172 4.43 -3.93 22.59
C GLU A 172 4.94 -3.29 23.89
N LYS A 173 4.37 -2.14 24.27
CA LYS A 173 4.67 -1.48 25.54
C LYS A 173 4.28 -2.34 26.75
N SER A 174 3.12 -2.99 26.72
CA SER A 174 2.68 -3.90 27.80
C SER A 174 3.54 -5.16 27.90
N GLU A 175 4.20 -5.56 26.82
CA GLU A 175 5.15 -6.68 26.75
C GLU A 175 6.58 -6.30 27.19
N GLY A 176 6.76 -5.06 27.70
CA GLY A 176 8.01 -4.61 28.32
C GLY A 176 8.93 -3.78 27.44
N GLN A 177 8.47 -3.35 26.25
CA GLN A 177 9.22 -2.40 25.44
C GLN A 177 9.01 -0.96 25.92
N SER A 178 10.10 -0.19 26.04
CA SER A 178 10.03 1.23 26.39
C SER A 178 9.71 2.07 25.16
N ILE A 179 8.44 2.01 24.71
CA ILE A 179 7.99 2.74 23.52
C ILE A 179 7.21 3.98 23.96
N THR A 180 7.53 5.13 23.33
CA THR A 180 6.71 6.33 23.37
C THR A 180 6.28 6.72 21.96
N TYR A 181 5.12 7.36 21.81
CA TYR A 181 4.64 7.79 20.50
C TYR A 181 3.73 9.00 20.58
N THR A 182 3.69 9.78 19.52
CA THR A 182 2.73 10.87 19.34
C THR A 182 1.63 10.47 18.36
N ASP A 183 0.42 10.95 18.60
CA ASP A 183 -0.75 10.68 17.74
C ASP A 183 -0.50 11.13 16.29
N ASP A 184 0.13 12.29 16.11
CA ASP A 184 0.51 12.82 14.79
C ASP A 184 1.48 11.90 14.03
N ALA A 185 2.45 11.30 14.71
CA ALA A 185 3.40 10.39 14.09
C ALA A 185 2.71 9.10 13.63
N VAL A 186 1.85 8.52 14.47
CA VAL A 186 1.06 7.34 14.12
C VAL A 186 0.11 7.63 12.96
N ASN A 187 -0.56 8.78 12.99
CA ASN A 187 -1.44 9.24 11.91
C ASN A 187 -0.66 9.45 10.60
N PHE A 188 0.58 9.93 10.68
CA PHE A 188 1.44 10.12 9.51
C PHE A 188 1.86 8.76 8.89
N ILE A 189 2.25 7.78 9.71
CA ILE A 189 2.52 6.40 9.25
C ILE A 189 1.27 5.79 8.60
N ALA A 190 0.10 5.96 9.22
CA ALA A 190 -1.16 5.45 8.70
C ALA A 190 -1.51 6.07 7.32
N LYS A 191 -1.28 7.37 7.13
CA LYS A 191 -1.44 8.03 5.83
C LYS A 191 -0.51 7.44 4.77
N MET A 192 0.77 7.23 5.10
CA MET A 192 1.76 6.68 4.18
C MET A 192 1.42 5.27 3.70
N ALA A 193 0.76 4.48 4.53
CA ALA A 193 0.33 3.12 4.20
C ALA A 193 -0.79 3.04 3.16
N ASN A 194 -1.45 4.17 2.82
CA ASN A 194 -2.44 4.29 1.75
C ASN A 194 -3.54 3.21 1.76
N GLY A 195 -3.96 2.78 2.95
CA GLY A 195 -5.02 1.79 3.14
C GLY A 195 -4.55 0.33 3.27
N GLY A 196 -3.23 0.08 3.28
CA GLY A 196 -2.64 -1.25 3.47
C GLY A 196 -2.18 -1.48 4.90
N MET A 197 -2.82 -2.38 5.66
CA MET A 197 -2.41 -2.71 7.03
C MET A 197 -1.01 -3.33 7.09
N ARG A 198 -0.68 -4.21 6.14
CA ARG A 198 0.65 -4.82 6.07
C ARG A 198 1.74 -3.78 5.90
N ASP A 199 1.50 -2.81 5.01
CA ASP A 199 2.45 -1.73 4.75
C ASP A 199 2.60 -0.81 5.97
N SER A 200 1.50 -0.50 6.67
CA SER A 200 1.54 0.32 7.88
C SER A 200 2.37 -0.31 8.99
N LEU A 201 2.21 -1.61 9.22
CA LEU A 201 2.99 -2.35 10.21
C LEU A 201 4.47 -2.49 9.79
N THR A 202 4.74 -2.63 8.50
CA THR A 202 6.12 -2.64 7.98
C THR A 202 6.80 -1.28 8.13
N LEU A 203 6.07 -0.17 7.92
CA LEU A 203 6.58 1.18 8.17
C LEU A 203 6.84 1.39 9.66
N LEU A 204 5.93 0.95 10.52
CA LEU A 204 6.10 1.02 11.98
C LEU A 204 7.31 0.21 12.45
N ASP A 205 7.53 -1.01 11.93
CA ASP A 205 8.72 -1.82 12.21
C ASP A 205 10.02 -1.06 11.92
N LYS A 206 10.08 -0.37 10.78
CA LYS A 206 11.25 0.45 10.42
C LYS A 206 11.45 1.61 11.39
N CYS A 207 10.37 2.27 11.80
CA CYS A 207 10.44 3.36 12.77
C CYS A 207 10.94 2.86 14.14
N LEU A 208 10.43 1.74 14.63
CA LEU A 208 10.85 1.14 15.91
C LEU A 208 12.27 0.56 15.86
N ALA A 209 12.72 0.10 14.69
CA ALA A 209 14.12 -0.30 14.50
C ALA A 209 15.09 0.88 14.57
N PHE A 210 14.62 2.10 14.26
CA PHE A 210 15.40 3.32 14.34
C PHE A 210 15.38 3.94 15.75
N SER A 211 14.18 4.06 16.35
CA SER A 211 13.99 4.66 17.68
C SER A 211 12.73 4.11 18.34
N ASN A 212 12.80 3.89 19.66
CA ASN A 212 11.63 3.56 20.48
C ASN A 212 10.72 4.78 20.73
N ASP A 213 11.15 5.97 20.36
CA ASP A 213 10.34 7.19 20.44
C ASP A 213 9.80 7.55 19.05
N VAL A 214 8.52 7.25 18.81
CA VAL A 214 7.85 7.43 17.51
C VAL A 214 7.29 8.85 17.43
N THR A 215 8.15 9.79 17.05
CA THR A 215 7.80 11.18 16.73
C THR A 215 7.83 11.43 15.23
N ILE A 216 7.29 12.55 14.75
CA ILE A 216 7.33 12.92 13.31
C ILE A 216 8.79 12.99 12.82
N GLU A 217 9.68 13.56 13.63
CA GLU A 217 11.11 13.69 13.32
C GLU A 217 11.75 12.31 13.13
N ASN A 218 11.55 11.41 14.10
CA ASN A 218 12.11 10.08 14.05
C ASN A 218 11.51 9.24 12.90
N VAL A 219 10.21 9.38 12.61
CA VAL A 219 9.55 8.73 11.46
C VAL A 219 10.14 9.25 10.15
N THR A 220 10.34 10.56 10.02
CA THR A 220 10.93 11.16 8.80
C THR A 220 12.34 10.63 8.56
N GLN A 221 13.16 10.55 9.60
CA GLN A 221 14.52 10.02 9.52
C GLN A 221 14.53 8.50 9.24
N ALA A 222 13.75 7.72 9.98
CA ALA A 222 13.68 6.26 9.84
C ALA A 222 13.24 5.82 8.43
N LEU A 223 12.36 6.58 7.82
CA LEU A 223 11.83 6.30 6.47
C LEU A 223 12.61 7.02 5.37
N ASN A 224 13.67 7.74 5.74
CA ASN A 224 14.52 8.52 4.83
C ASN A 224 13.67 9.43 3.92
N LEU A 225 12.71 10.13 4.53
CA LEU A 225 11.86 11.07 3.80
C LEU A 225 12.62 12.36 3.55
N PRO A 226 12.35 13.06 2.42
CA PRO A 226 12.99 14.33 2.14
C PRO A 226 12.54 15.39 3.15
N GLU A 227 13.44 16.31 3.46
CA GLU A 227 13.10 17.49 4.25
C GLU A 227 12.16 18.40 3.45
N TYR A 228 11.00 18.66 4.01
CA TYR A 228 9.98 19.49 3.34
C TYR A 228 10.41 20.95 3.23
N ASP A 229 11.40 21.37 3.99
CA ASP A 229 11.95 22.73 3.92
C ASP A 229 12.48 23.08 2.54
N ASP A 230 13.26 22.18 1.94
CA ASP A 230 13.79 22.33 0.58
C ASP A 230 12.66 22.44 -0.45
N PHE A 231 11.57 21.68 -0.26
CA PHE A 231 10.41 21.76 -1.14
C PHE A 231 9.68 23.10 -1.04
N PHE A 232 9.48 23.63 0.18
CA PHE A 232 8.92 24.96 0.37
C PHE A 232 9.84 26.03 -0.23
N GLU A 233 11.15 25.88 -0.10
CA GLU A 233 12.11 26.81 -0.63
C GLU A 233 12.10 26.84 -2.16
N LEU A 234 12.12 25.68 -2.81
CA LEU A 234 12.05 25.57 -4.28
C LEU A 234 10.70 26.08 -4.82
N LEU A 235 9.59 25.76 -4.18
CA LEU A 235 8.26 26.27 -4.56
C LEU A 235 8.21 27.81 -4.46
N SER A 236 8.77 28.37 -3.38
CA SER A 236 8.85 29.82 -3.22
C SER A 236 9.73 30.48 -4.28
N ALA A 237 10.89 29.90 -4.59
CA ALA A 237 11.77 30.41 -5.65
C ALA A 237 11.10 30.35 -7.01
N TYR A 238 10.39 29.25 -7.32
CA TYR A 238 9.61 29.12 -8.55
C TYR A 238 8.48 30.17 -8.64
N ALA A 239 7.74 30.38 -7.55
CA ALA A 239 6.67 31.38 -7.50
C ALA A 239 7.18 32.81 -7.74
N LYS A 240 8.39 33.12 -7.24
CA LYS A 240 9.06 34.42 -7.43
C LYS A 240 9.82 34.54 -8.74
N LYS A 241 9.90 33.48 -9.55
CA LYS A 241 10.72 33.37 -10.76
C LYS A 241 12.21 33.67 -10.53
N ASP A 242 12.72 33.26 -9.38
CA ASP A 242 14.11 33.44 -8.97
C ASP A 242 14.98 32.31 -9.53
N ASN A 243 15.45 32.51 -10.78
CA ASN A 243 16.26 31.52 -11.47
C ASN A 243 17.58 31.22 -10.75
N ALA A 244 18.21 32.22 -10.12
CA ALA A 244 19.48 32.04 -9.42
C ALA A 244 19.28 31.09 -8.20
N LYS A 245 18.20 31.29 -7.46
CA LYS A 245 17.86 30.43 -6.33
C LYS A 245 17.44 29.03 -6.78
N ILE A 246 16.65 28.92 -7.86
CA ILE A 246 16.28 27.61 -8.45
C ILE A 246 17.53 26.83 -8.82
N THR A 247 18.47 27.47 -9.57
CA THR A 247 19.71 26.81 -9.98
C THR A 247 20.52 26.34 -8.78
N LYS A 248 20.69 27.19 -7.76
CA LYS A 248 21.42 26.83 -6.55
C LYS A 248 20.83 25.61 -5.84
N ILE A 249 19.50 25.54 -5.71
CA ILE A 249 18.81 24.41 -5.07
C ILE A 249 18.99 23.15 -5.90
N VAL A 250 18.82 23.22 -7.22
CA VAL A 250 19.00 22.07 -8.13
C VAL A 250 20.44 21.53 -8.04
N ASP A 251 21.44 22.41 -8.02
CA ASP A 251 22.85 22.05 -7.87
C ASP A 251 23.12 21.37 -6.52
N GLN A 252 22.54 21.89 -5.43
CA GLN A 252 22.65 21.30 -4.10
C GLN A 252 22.07 19.87 -4.05
N ILE A 253 20.89 19.68 -4.61
CA ILE A 253 20.24 18.35 -4.67
C ILE A 253 21.09 17.38 -5.49
N TYR A 254 21.59 17.83 -6.67
CA TYR A 254 22.40 16.99 -7.55
C TYR A 254 23.70 16.54 -6.88
N ASN A 255 24.35 17.43 -6.13
CA ASN A 255 25.62 17.16 -5.46
C ASN A 255 25.48 16.48 -4.09
N SER A 256 24.27 16.40 -3.51
CA SER A 256 24.05 15.80 -2.19
C SER A 256 24.09 14.27 -2.17
N GLY A 257 24.13 13.62 -3.34
CA GLY A 257 24.12 12.16 -3.46
C GLY A 257 22.75 11.50 -3.25
N VAL A 258 21.68 12.28 -3.06
CA VAL A 258 20.30 11.74 -3.03
C VAL A 258 19.87 11.29 -4.43
N ASN A 259 18.94 10.36 -4.49
CA ASN A 259 18.36 9.96 -5.77
C ASN A 259 17.57 11.15 -6.38
N PHE A 260 18.18 11.83 -7.34
CA PHE A 260 17.68 13.04 -7.96
C PHE A 260 16.27 12.87 -8.58
N VAL A 261 16.05 11.77 -9.30
CA VAL A 261 14.74 11.46 -9.90
C VAL A 261 13.68 11.30 -8.81
N LYS A 262 14.01 10.55 -7.77
CA LYS A 262 13.10 10.31 -6.65
C LYS A 262 12.79 11.57 -5.86
N TRP A 263 13.77 12.45 -5.70
CA TRP A 263 13.58 13.74 -5.05
C TRP A 263 12.54 14.60 -5.79
N PHE A 264 12.62 14.69 -7.12
CA PHE A 264 11.64 15.42 -7.93
C PHE A 264 10.27 14.75 -8.02
N GLU A 265 10.18 13.42 -7.96
CA GLU A 265 8.89 12.73 -7.78
C GLU A 265 8.23 13.12 -6.44
N ASN A 266 9.00 13.18 -5.36
CA ASN A 266 8.53 13.61 -4.06
C ASN A 266 8.12 15.09 -4.06
N PHE A 267 8.90 15.96 -4.72
CA PHE A 267 8.55 17.37 -4.89
C PHE A 267 7.26 17.55 -5.68
N HIS A 268 7.05 16.79 -6.76
CA HIS A 268 5.77 16.78 -7.47
C HIS A 268 4.60 16.40 -6.56
N SER A 269 4.76 15.32 -5.80
CA SER A 269 3.76 14.89 -4.81
C SER A 269 3.48 15.98 -3.76
N PHE A 270 4.52 16.66 -3.29
CA PHE A 270 4.39 17.79 -2.36
C PHE A 270 3.57 18.94 -2.97
N VAL A 271 3.84 19.34 -4.21
CA VAL A 271 3.08 20.43 -4.89
C VAL A 271 1.60 20.03 -5.03
N ILE A 272 1.30 18.79 -5.37
CA ILE A 272 -0.08 18.26 -5.38
C ILE A 272 -0.73 18.35 -4.00
N ASN A 273 0.01 18.08 -2.92
CA ASN A 273 -0.51 18.20 -1.57
C ASN A 273 -0.74 19.67 -1.16
N ILE A 274 0.06 20.62 -1.64
CA ILE A 274 -0.23 22.06 -1.50
C ILE A 274 -1.54 22.41 -2.20
N VAL A 275 -1.77 21.92 -3.43
CA VAL A 275 -3.04 22.13 -4.15
C VAL A 275 -4.23 21.57 -3.36
N LYS A 276 -4.10 20.35 -2.81
CA LYS A 276 -5.14 19.76 -1.95
C LYS A 276 -5.42 20.64 -0.72
N TYR A 277 -4.36 21.12 -0.07
CA TYR A 277 -4.51 22.00 1.08
C TYR A 277 -5.23 23.30 0.72
N ILE A 278 -4.92 23.93 -0.41
CA ILE A 278 -5.58 25.15 -0.85
C ILE A 278 -7.10 24.96 -0.99
N TYR A 279 -7.55 23.80 -1.48
CA TYR A 279 -8.98 23.52 -1.62
C TYR A 279 -9.65 23.07 -0.33
N LEU A 280 -8.98 22.25 0.49
CA LEU A 280 -9.58 21.57 1.63
C LEU A 280 -9.35 22.32 2.94
N GLN A 281 -8.34 23.21 3.00
CA GLN A 281 -7.92 23.97 4.19
C GLN A 281 -7.67 23.08 5.43
N ASP A 282 -7.25 21.84 5.19
CA ASP A 282 -6.98 20.83 6.23
C ASP A 282 -5.68 20.07 5.90
N ILE A 283 -4.65 20.26 6.71
CA ILE A 283 -3.36 19.57 6.55
C ILE A 283 -3.52 18.06 6.73
N ASN A 284 -4.50 17.65 7.55
CA ASN A 284 -4.76 16.23 7.77
C ASN A 284 -5.24 15.48 6.52
N LYS A 285 -5.72 16.19 5.52
CA LYS A 285 -6.07 15.64 4.19
C LYS A 285 -4.89 15.58 3.23
N THR A 286 -3.71 16.00 3.66
CA THR A 286 -2.47 15.99 2.86
C THR A 286 -1.46 14.98 3.40
N MET A 287 -0.41 14.72 2.63
CA MET A 287 0.75 13.92 3.06
C MET A 287 1.86 14.78 3.69
N ILE A 288 1.60 16.05 3.93
CA ILE A 288 2.54 16.96 4.57
C ILE A 288 2.40 16.80 6.09
N PRO A 289 3.50 16.62 6.83
CA PRO A 289 3.46 16.50 8.30
C PRO A 289 2.84 17.73 8.96
N SER A 290 2.13 17.53 10.05
CA SER A 290 1.49 18.60 10.84
C SER A 290 2.47 19.64 11.37
N THR A 291 3.74 19.28 11.57
CA THR A 291 4.82 20.20 11.96
C THR A 291 5.03 21.35 10.95
N TYR A 292 4.56 21.20 9.71
CA TYR A 292 4.62 22.24 8.67
C TYR A 292 3.35 23.10 8.56
N GLN A 293 2.43 23.02 9.52
CA GLN A 293 1.16 23.76 9.50
C GLN A 293 1.36 25.27 9.28
N ASP A 294 2.32 25.89 9.95
CA ASP A 294 2.60 27.33 9.81
C ASP A 294 3.13 27.72 8.43
N LYS A 295 3.86 26.81 7.77
CA LYS A 295 4.38 27.04 6.42
C LYS A 295 3.30 26.87 5.37
N ILE A 296 2.51 25.78 5.48
CA ILE A 296 1.47 25.47 4.49
C ILE A 296 0.31 26.46 4.56
N SER A 297 -0.02 26.99 5.74
CA SER A 297 -1.11 27.99 5.93
C SER A 297 -0.91 29.28 5.14
N LYS A 298 0.31 29.57 4.69
CA LYS A 298 0.62 30.71 3.81
C LYS A 298 0.14 30.53 2.38
N TYR A 299 -0.22 29.29 1.99
CA TYR A 299 -0.68 29.00 0.64
C TYR A 299 -2.20 29.05 0.55
N GLY A 300 -2.71 29.97 -0.24
CA GLY A 300 -4.14 30.19 -0.51
C GLY A 300 -4.45 30.19 -1.99
N THR A 301 -5.67 30.56 -2.36
CA THR A 301 -6.17 30.57 -3.74
C THR A 301 -5.30 31.37 -4.72
N ALA A 302 -4.62 32.44 -4.24
CA ALA A 302 -3.67 33.20 -5.06
C ALA A 302 -2.48 32.35 -5.59
N HIS A 303 -2.12 31.30 -4.89
CA HIS A 303 -1.03 30.40 -5.26
C HIS A 303 -1.47 29.22 -6.14
N LEU A 304 -2.78 29.00 -6.28
CA LEU A 304 -3.33 27.80 -6.93
C LEU A 304 -2.87 27.65 -8.38
N VAL A 305 -2.96 28.74 -9.17
CA VAL A 305 -2.61 28.71 -10.59
C VAL A 305 -1.13 28.34 -10.79
N ILE A 306 -0.24 28.89 -9.96
CA ILE A 306 1.19 28.60 -10.07
C ILE A 306 1.51 27.17 -9.63
N CYS A 307 0.86 26.68 -8.58
CA CYS A 307 1.02 25.28 -8.12
C CYS A 307 0.53 24.29 -9.18
N LEU A 308 -0.62 24.53 -9.83
CA LEU A 308 -1.13 23.67 -10.88
C LEU A 308 -0.22 23.68 -12.13
N LYS A 309 0.29 24.86 -12.54
CA LYS A 309 1.26 24.95 -13.65
C LYS A 309 2.54 24.20 -13.34
N LEU A 310 3.05 24.35 -12.11
CA LEU A 310 4.25 23.65 -11.67
C LEU A 310 4.02 22.13 -11.62
N ALA A 311 2.89 21.68 -11.08
CA ALA A 311 2.56 20.25 -11.03
C ALA A 311 2.55 19.61 -12.42
N ASN A 312 1.92 20.24 -13.41
CA ASN A 312 1.92 19.76 -14.80
C ASN A 312 3.33 19.72 -15.40
N LYS A 313 4.16 20.74 -15.16
CA LYS A 313 5.56 20.73 -15.59
C LYS A 313 6.36 19.60 -14.93
N LEU A 314 6.22 19.41 -13.63
CA LEU A 314 6.91 18.36 -12.89
C LEU A 314 6.49 16.96 -13.36
N MET A 315 5.23 16.77 -13.75
CA MET A 315 4.76 15.50 -14.30
C MET A 315 5.49 15.15 -15.60
N ALA A 316 5.59 16.12 -16.53
CA ALA A 316 6.32 15.93 -17.78
C ALA A 316 7.83 15.75 -17.54
N MET A 317 8.43 16.59 -16.69
CA MET A 317 9.83 16.53 -16.33
C MET A 317 10.21 15.18 -15.67
N ASN A 318 9.40 14.66 -14.78
CA ASN A 318 9.67 13.37 -14.12
C ASN A 318 9.65 12.20 -15.10
N HIS A 319 8.85 12.27 -16.16
CA HIS A 319 8.91 11.27 -17.23
C HIS A 319 10.23 11.36 -17.99
N GLU A 320 10.69 12.57 -18.30
CA GLU A 320 11.93 12.84 -19.01
C GLU A 320 13.17 12.45 -18.19
N LEU A 321 13.18 12.77 -16.89
CA LEU A 321 14.27 12.41 -15.95
C LEU A 321 14.52 10.89 -15.87
N LYS A 322 13.50 10.06 -16.08
CA LYS A 322 13.64 8.58 -16.05
C LYS A 322 14.35 8.01 -17.27
N SER A 323 14.45 8.77 -18.35
CA SER A 323 14.96 8.30 -19.63
C SER A 323 16.26 8.98 -20.07
N THR A 324 16.83 9.88 -19.26
CA THR A 324 18.01 10.66 -19.61
C THR A 324 19.14 10.52 -18.57
N GLN A 325 20.37 10.79 -19.02
CA GLN A 325 21.54 11.01 -18.16
C GLN A 325 21.77 12.51 -17.82
N TYR A 326 21.08 13.43 -18.50
CA TYR A 326 21.21 14.87 -18.33
C TYR A 326 20.22 15.41 -17.30
N LEU A 327 20.32 14.88 -16.06
CA LEU A 327 19.31 15.11 -15.03
C LEU A 327 19.19 16.59 -14.61
N GLN A 328 20.32 17.26 -14.46
CA GLN A 328 20.38 18.63 -14.00
C GLN A 328 19.88 19.61 -15.08
N GLU A 329 20.28 19.40 -16.33
CA GLU A 329 19.86 20.20 -17.49
C GLU A 329 18.35 20.12 -17.70
N VAL A 330 17.77 18.92 -17.59
CA VAL A 330 16.31 18.73 -17.69
C VAL A 330 15.60 19.48 -16.58
N ALA A 331 16.10 19.38 -15.33
CA ALA A 331 15.49 20.10 -14.21
C ALA A 331 15.54 21.62 -14.41
N LEU A 332 16.69 22.17 -14.79
CA LEU A 332 16.88 23.61 -15.01
C LEU A 332 16.06 24.14 -16.19
N THR A 333 16.03 23.41 -17.31
CA THR A 333 15.23 23.79 -18.49
C THR A 333 13.74 23.84 -18.18
N ASN A 334 13.27 22.94 -17.32
CA ASN A 334 11.86 22.90 -16.92
C ASN A 334 11.52 23.92 -15.83
N LEU A 335 12.41 24.22 -14.90
CA LEU A 335 12.09 25.05 -13.73
C LEU A 335 12.43 26.51 -13.92
N CYS A 336 13.48 26.84 -14.68
CA CYS A 336 13.87 28.23 -14.92
C CYS A 336 12.96 28.96 -15.93
N PHE A 337 12.93 30.26 -15.80
CA PHE A 337 12.14 31.14 -16.64
C PHE A 337 13.05 31.92 -17.63
N ILE A 338 12.57 32.13 -18.83
CA ILE A 338 13.25 33.01 -19.78
C ILE A 338 13.23 34.42 -19.17
N PRO A 339 14.41 35.09 -19.03
CA PRO A 339 14.44 36.45 -18.56
C PRO A 339 13.59 37.33 -19.50
N SER A 340 12.66 38.12 -18.93
CA SER A 340 11.94 39.10 -19.71
C SER A 340 12.98 40.08 -20.28
N GLN A 341 13.11 40.14 -21.61
CA GLN A 341 13.89 41.19 -22.24
C GLN A 341 13.33 42.54 -21.74
N LYS A 342 14.16 43.30 -21.02
CA LYS A 342 13.87 44.71 -20.78
C LYS A 342 13.71 45.32 -22.16
N LYS A 343 12.48 45.73 -22.53
CA LYS A 343 12.31 46.64 -23.65
C LYS A 343 13.14 47.88 -23.32
N GLY A 344 14.24 48.05 -24.06
CA GLY A 344 15.05 49.26 -24.06
C GLY A 344 14.27 50.47 -24.56
#